data_95f644e7c2a92d0df3fb2e2a9e7f8008
#
_entry.id   95f644e7c2a92d0df3fb2e2a9e7f8008
#
_cell.length_a   1.000
_cell.length_b   1.000
_cell.length_c   1.000
_cell.angle_alpha   90.00
_cell.angle_beta   90.00
_cell.angle_gamma   90.00
#
_symmetry.space_group_name_H-M   'P 1'
#
loop_
_entity.id
_entity.type
_entity.pdbx_description
1 polymer ?
#
loop_
_entity_poly.entity_id
_entity_poly.type
_entity_poly.pdbx_seq_one_letter_code
_entity_poly.pdbx_strand_id
1 'polypeptide(L)'
;MIDDNWELLNGPAAHHIEQLNSISAINVLEALVTFLIASRPAGSPYPMMPNAGGLCELHRSSTLFLLHRPGEYRDIEVNVQDLVTGEVVFQPPPCSEVPHWMEDFFNELGKLWTSGDALDVASFVLWRVNWIHPFKNGNGRTARAFAYACLCARLGVILPGRTTVIDQIMRSRPAYEAAIRAADQAAVQGQRNLAPMKQYLNGLLQIQMASI
;
A
#
# COMPACT_ATOMS: atom_id res chain seq x y z
N MET A 1 -28.81 10.38 -14.56
CA MET A 1 -28.18 9.36 -13.71
C MET A 1 -26.69 9.50 -13.95
N ILE A 2 -25.93 9.97 -12.97
CA ILE A 2 -24.48 9.91 -13.03
C ILE A 2 -24.16 8.43 -12.86
N ASP A 3 -23.54 7.86 -13.90
CA ASP A 3 -23.10 6.46 -13.85
C ASP A 3 -21.98 6.39 -12.80
N ASP A 4 -22.29 5.87 -11.60
CA ASP A 4 -21.34 5.72 -10.50
C ASP A 4 -20.27 4.64 -10.77
N ASN A 5 -20.25 4.13 -11.98
CA ASN A 5 -19.26 3.15 -12.39
C ASN A 5 -17.91 3.81 -12.67
N TRP A 6 -17.04 3.80 -11.66
CA TRP A 6 -15.67 4.25 -11.79
C TRP A 6 -14.82 3.37 -12.71
N GLU A 7 -15.28 2.17 -13.00
CA GLU A 7 -14.58 1.21 -13.83
C GLU A 7 -14.83 1.50 -15.31
N LEU A 8 -13.76 1.71 -16.06
CA LEU A 8 -13.80 1.94 -17.50
C LEU A 8 -13.94 0.64 -18.30
N LEU A 9 -13.37 -0.45 -17.77
CA LEU A 9 -13.28 -1.74 -18.44
C LEU A 9 -13.53 -2.87 -17.46
N ASN A 10 -14.05 -3.98 -18.00
CA ASN A 10 -14.21 -5.24 -17.30
C ASN A 10 -13.79 -6.43 -18.18
N GLY A 11 -13.78 -7.63 -17.61
CA GLY A 11 -13.48 -8.85 -18.33
C GLY A 11 -12.05 -8.94 -18.89
N PRO A 12 -11.84 -9.65 -20.03
CA PRO A 12 -10.50 -9.91 -20.57
C PRO A 12 -9.69 -8.66 -20.90
N ALA A 13 -10.34 -7.59 -21.38
CA ALA A 13 -9.67 -6.33 -21.68
C ALA A 13 -9.09 -5.67 -20.42
N ALA A 14 -9.87 -5.64 -19.33
CA ALA A 14 -9.39 -5.13 -18.05
C ALA A 14 -8.20 -5.93 -17.55
N HIS A 15 -8.25 -7.27 -17.62
CA HIS A 15 -7.14 -8.12 -17.20
C HIS A 15 -5.87 -7.86 -18.01
N HIS A 16 -5.98 -7.66 -19.32
CA HIS A 16 -4.81 -7.31 -20.15
C HIS A 16 -4.21 -5.96 -19.75
N ILE A 17 -5.04 -4.95 -19.53
CA ILE A 17 -4.58 -3.64 -19.04
C ILE A 17 -3.95 -3.75 -17.64
N GLU A 18 -4.49 -4.56 -16.74
CA GLU A 18 -3.88 -4.81 -15.43
C GLU A 18 -2.46 -5.38 -15.53
N GLN A 19 -2.23 -6.29 -16.47
CA GLN A 19 -0.89 -6.84 -16.73
C GLN A 19 0.09 -5.76 -17.22
N LEU A 20 -0.33 -4.89 -18.14
CA LEU A 20 0.48 -3.77 -18.61
C LEU A 20 0.76 -2.76 -17.51
N ASN A 21 -0.27 -2.43 -16.71
CA ASN A 21 -0.14 -1.54 -15.57
C ASN A 21 0.79 -2.08 -14.49
N SER A 22 0.87 -3.40 -14.31
CA SER A 22 1.79 -3.98 -13.33
C SER A 22 3.25 -3.70 -13.68
N ILE A 23 3.60 -3.73 -14.96
CA ILE A 23 4.95 -3.36 -15.45
C ILE A 23 5.22 -1.87 -15.21
N SER A 24 4.28 -1.01 -15.58
CA SER A 24 4.37 0.44 -15.31
C SER A 24 4.54 0.75 -13.82
N ALA A 25 3.76 0.08 -12.97
CA ALA A 25 3.81 0.28 -11.54
C ALA A 25 5.16 -0.11 -10.91
N ILE A 26 5.82 -1.14 -11.44
CA ILE A 26 7.18 -1.51 -11.02
C ILE A 26 8.16 -0.39 -11.36
N ASN A 27 8.13 0.15 -12.57
CA ASN A 27 9.00 1.25 -12.98
C ASN A 27 8.79 2.51 -12.13
N VAL A 28 7.54 2.85 -11.84
CA VAL A 28 7.19 3.99 -10.98
C VAL A 28 7.67 3.76 -9.54
N LEU A 29 7.52 2.55 -9.02
CA LEU A 29 8.01 2.18 -7.69
C LEU A 29 9.54 2.32 -7.60
N GLU A 30 10.28 1.80 -8.56
CA GLU A 30 11.74 1.90 -8.60
C GLU A 30 12.21 3.36 -8.73
N ALA A 31 11.56 4.14 -9.58
CA ALA A 31 11.82 5.57 -9.70
C ALA A 31 11.57 6.32 -8.39
N LEU A 32 10.45 6.03 -7.72
CA LEU A 32 10.12 6.62 -6.41
C LEU A 32 11.18 6.27 -5.37
N VAL A 33 11.55 5.00 -5.23
CA VAL A 33 12.57 4.56 -4.26
C VAL A 33 13.92 5.23 -4.56
N THR A 34 14.34 5.24 -5.81
CA THR A 34 15.58 5.89 -6.24
C THR A 34 15.57 7.37 -5.89
N PHE A 35 14.48 8.07 -6.19
CA PHE A 35 14.31 9.48 -5.85
C PHE A 35 14.40 9.73 -4.34
N LEU A 36 13.71 8.94 -3.52
CA LEU A 36 13.69 9.08 -2.05
C LEU A 36 15.08 8.89 -1.46
N ILE A 37 15.84 7.91 -1.94
CA ILE A 37 17.20 7.62 -1.49
C ILE A 37 18.15 8.76 -1.90
N ALA A 38 18.06 9.21 -3.14
CA ALA A 38 18.90 10.27 -3.68
C ALA A 38 18.61 11.66 -3.05
N SER A 39 17.35 11.89 -2.63
CA SER A 39 16.88 13.14 -2.05
C SER A 39 17.02 13.19 -0.54
N ARG A 40 18.02 12.51 0.03
CA ARG A 40 18.26 12.54 1.48
C ARG A 40 18.54 13.97 1.94
N PRO A 41 17.79 14.49 2.94
CA PRO A 41 18.05 15.83 3.47
C PRO A 41 19.45 15.92 4.11
N ALA A 42 20.14 17.05 3.93
CA ALA A 42 21.47 17.26 4.49
C ALA A 42 21.43 17.07 6.03
N GLY A 43 22.36 16.27 6.54
CA GLY A 43 22.45 15.94 7.98
C GLY A 43 21.41 14.95 8.50
N SER A 44 20.45 14.50 7.70
CA SER A 44 19.51 13.47 8.09
C SER A 44 20.13 12.08 7.99
N PRO A 45 19.97 11.19 8.99
CA PRO A 45 20.34 9.79 8.86
C PRO A 45 19.38 9.01 7.93
N TYR A 46 18.20 9.60 7.61
CA TYR A 46 17.15 8.95 6.86
C TYR A 46 16.97 9.57 5.47
N PRO A 47 16.57 8.78 4.45
CA PRO A 47 16.11 9.26 3.16
C PRO A 47 14.89 10.19 3.29
N MET A 48 14.53 10.85 2.20
CA MET A 48 13.29 11.61 2.17
C MET A 48 12.09 10.67 2.39
N MET A 49 11.13 11.11 3.21
CA MET A 49 9.88 10.38 3.40
C MET A 49 8.98 10.56 2.16
N PRO A 50 8.36 9.49 1.65
CA PRO A 50 7.39 9.64 0.58
C PRO A 50 6.13 10.37 1.05
N ASN A 51 5.52 11.09 0.14
CA ASN A 51 4.33 11.91 0.38
C ASN A 51 3.07 11.36 -0.34
N ALA A 52 1.96 12.08 -0.21
CA ALA A 52 0.70 11.73 -0.86
C ALA A 52 0.83 11.63 -2.39
N GLY A 53 1.65 12.48 -3.01
CA GLY A 53 1.90 12.42 -4.45
C GLY A 53 2.50 11.09 -4.88
N GLY A 54 3.48 10.56 -4.14
CA GLY A 54 4.07 9.24 -4.41
C GLY A 54 3.05 8.10 -4.26
N LEU A 55 2.19 8.15 -3.24
CA LEU A 55 1.11 7.18 -3.07
C LEU A 55 0.11 7.22 -4.24
N CYS A 56 -0.34 8.42 -4.60
CA CYS A 56 -1.30 8.64 -5.69
C CYS A 56 -0.72 8.22 -7.05
N GLU A 57 0.57 8.44 -7.29
CA GLU A 57 1.22 8.04 -8.53
C GLU A 57 1.36 6.51 -8.66
N LEU A 58 1.67 5.80 -7.57
CA LEU A 58 1.64 4.34 -7.54
C LEU A 58 0.23 3.79 -7.79
N HIS A 59 -0.79 4.43 -7.23
CA HIS A 59 -2.17 4.09 -7.54
C HIS A 59 -2.48 4.35 -9.00
N ARG A 60 -2.16 5.55 -9.50
CA ARG A 60 -2.41 5.94 -10.89
C ARG A 60 -1.77 4.98 -11.89
N SER A 61 -0.49 4.65 -11.70
CA SER A 61 0.22 3.74 -12.59
C SER A 61 -0.36 2.32 -12.62
N SER A 62 -0.93 1.85 -11.49
CA SER A 62 -1.53 0.51 -11.39
C SER A 62 -2.99 0.44 -11.83
N THR A 63 -3.66 1.58 -12.07
CA THR A 63 -5.10 1.64 -12.38
C THR A 63 -5.43 2.47 -13.62
N LEU A 64 -4.40 2.92 -14.36
CA LEU A 64 -4.56 3.72 -15.58
C LEU A 64 -5.39 2.95 -16.60
N PHE A 65 -6.37 3.61 -17.23
CA PHE A 65 -7.34 3.03 -18.16
C PHE A 65 -8.27 1.95 -17.55
N LEU A 66 -8.19 1.69 -16.25
CA LEU A 66 -9.14 0.83 -15.53
C LEU A 66 -10.17 1.65 -14.76
N LEU A 67 -9.78 2.85 -14.30
CA LEU A 67 -10.63 3.75 -13.54
C LEU A 67 -10.74 5.10 -14.23
N HIS A 68 -11.89 5.78 -14.04
CA HIS A 68 -12.09 7.14 -14.56
C HIS A 68 -11.15 8.18 -13.94
N ARG A 69 -10.82 8.00 -12.65
CA ARG A 69 -9.99 8.95 -11.88
C ARG A 69 -8.84 8.23 -11.15
N PRO A 70 -7.85 7.70 -11.91
CA PRO A 70 -6.73 6.99 -11.32
C PRO A 70 -5.83 7.98 -10.57
N GLY A 71 -5.46 7.65 -9.33
CA GLY A 71 -4.64 8.51 -8.47
C GLY A 71 -5.42 9.47 -7.58
N GLU A 72 -6.75 9.54 -7.69
CA GLU A 72 -7.59 10.39 -6.86
C GLU A 72 -8.22 9.61 -5.71
N TYR A 73 -8.33 10.26 -4.54
CA TYR A 73 -9.07 9.70 -3.41
C TYR A 73 -10.56 9.58 -3.75
N ARG A 74 -11.18 8.55 -3.21
CA ARG A 74 -12.61 8.29 -3.43
C ARG A 74 -13.48 9.37 -2.81
N ASP A 75 -14.55 9.69 -3.49
CA ASP A 75 -15.64 10.57 -3.07
C ASP A 75 -16.98 9.82 -2.93
N ILE A 76 -16.91 8.48 -2.98
CA ILE A 76 -18.05 7.59 -2.80
C ILE A 76 -17.74 6.51 -1.75
N GLU A 77 -18.79 5.94 -1.18
CA GLU A 77 -18.65 4.83 -0.24
C GLU A 77 -18.21 3.56 -0.97
N VAL A 78 -17.36 2.79 -0.30
CA VAL A 78 -16.88 1.50 -0.77
C VAL A 78 -16.89 0.50 0.39
N ASN A 79 -16.88 -0.77 0.07
CA ASN A 79 -16.67 -1.84 1.04
C ASN A 79 -15.65 -2.85 0.51
N VAL A 80 -15.09 -3.64 1.41
CA VAL A 80 -14.22 -4.76 1.05
C VAL A 80 -15.05 -6.04 1.15
N GLN A 81 -15.11 -6.78 0.06
CA GLN A 81 -15.85 -8.02 -0.01
C GLN A 81 -14.90 -9.22 -0.10
N ASP A 82 -15.31 -10.32 0.48
CA ASP A 82 -14.70 -11.61 0.20
C ASP A 82 -14.98 -11.98 -1.26
N LEU A 83 -13.93 -12.34 -1.99
CA LEU A 83 -14.04 -12.62 -3.42
C LEU A 83 -14.78 -13.92 -3.75
N VAL A 84 -14.96 -14.80 -2.78
CA VAL A 84 -15.62 -16.10 -2.96
C VAL A 84 -17.09 -16.02 -2.54
N THR A 85 -17.35 -15.43 -1.35
CA THR A 85 -18.71 -15.37 -0.77
C THR A 85 -19.47 -14.11 -1.18
N GLY A 86 -18.78 -13.03 -1.58
CA GLY A 86 -19.36 -11.71 -1.80
C GLY A 86 -19.75 -10.96 -0.52
N GLU A 87 -19.52 -11.56 0.64
CA GLU A 87 -19.84 -10.93 1.92
C GLU A 87 -18.92 -9.74 2.21
N VAL A 88 -19.49 -8.67 2.80
CA VAL A 88 -18.70 -7.52 3.25
C VAL A 88 -17.89 -7.93 4.48
N VAL A 89 -16.58 -7.97 4.32
CA VAL A 89 -15.63 -8.36 5.37
C VAL A 89 -15.01 -7.16 6.09
N PHE A 90 -15.07 -5.97 5.48
CA PHE A 90 -14.58 -4.74 6.08
C PHE A 90 -15.30 -3.52 5.51
N GLN A 91 -15.69 -2.59 6.38
CA GLN A 91 -16.26 -1.29 6.02
C GLN A 91 -15.24 -0.20 6.34
N PRO A 92 -14.63 0.44 5.33
CA PRO A 92 -13.73 1.57 5.52
C PRO A 92 -14.45 2.79 6.11
N PRO A 93 -13.70 3.79 6.62
CA PRO A 93 -14.26 5.06 7.05
C PRO A 93 -15.10 5.73 5.95
N PRO A 94 -16.05 6.60 6.29
CA PRO A 94 -16.84 7.37 5.32
C PRO A 94 -15.94 8.11 4.31
N CYS A 95 -16.38 8.22 3.06
CA CYS A 95 -15.59 8.88 2.01
C CYS A 95 -15.28 10.34 2.33
N SER A 96 -16.18 11.04 3.01
CA SER A 96 -15.97 12.41 3.49
C SER A 96 -14.80 12.57 4.48
N GLU A 97 -14.42 11.50 5.16
CA GLU A 97 -13.33 11.49 6.14
C GLU A 97 -11.98 11.08 5.54
N VAL A 98 -11.95 10.58 4.30
CA VAL A 98 -10.70 10.11 3.67
C VAL A 98 -9.61 11.17 3.67
N PRO A 99 -9.86 12.44 3.32
CA PRO A 99 -8.81 13.45 3.36
C PRO A 99 -8.20 13.62 4.76
N HIS A 100 -9.03 13.63 5.80
CA HIS A 100 -8.59 13.71 7.21
C HIS A 100 -7.71 12.51 7.60
N TRP A 101 -8.18 11.29 7.31
CA TRP A 101 -7.43 10.07 7.64
C TRP A 101 -6.12 9.96 6.85
N MET A 102 -6.07 10.50 5.64
CA MET A 102 -4.82 10.54 4.87
C MET A 102 -3.84 11.57 5.41
N GLU A 103 -4.30 12.71 5.89
CA GLU A 103 -3.46 13.68 6.60
C GLU A 103 -2.89 13.06 7.90
N ASP A 104 -3.74 12.44 8.71
CA ASP A 104 -3.33 11.73 9.92
C ASP A 104 -2.30 10.61 9.61
N PHE A 105 -2.54 9.84 8.57
CA PHE A 105 -1.61 8.81 8.09
C PHE A 105 -0.22 9.37 7.81
N PHE A 106 -0.10 10.47 7.06
CA PHE A 106 1.21 11.04 6.74
C PHE A 106 1.87 11.69 7.95
N ASN A 107 1.11 12.28 8.87
CA ASN A 107 1.61 12.79 10.13
C ASN A 107 2.19 11.67 11.01
N GLU A 108 1.48 10.57 11.17
CA GLU A 108 1.96 9.38 11.91
C GLU A 108 3.15 8.71 11.21
N LEU A 109 3.11 8.59 9.88
CA LEU A 109 4.23 8.09 9.10
C LEU A 109 5.49 8.94 9.33
N GLY A 110 5.35 10.27 9.39
CA GLY A 110 6.47 11.18 9.66
C GLY A 110 7.12 10.93 11.02
N LYS A 111 6.31 10.72 12.06
CA LYS A 111 6.81 10.37 13.39
C LYS A 111 7.55 9.02 13.36
N LEU A 112 6.92 8.02 12.73
CA LEU A 112 7.47 6.66 12.64
C LEU A 112 8.71 6.61 11.74
N TRP A 113 8.80 7.48 10.73
CA TRP A 113 9.94 7.57 9.82
C TRP A 113 11.26 7.82 10.53
N THR A 114 11.23 8.52 11.65
CA THR A 114 12.41 8.85 12.45
C THR A 114 12.59 8.00 13.70
N SER A 115 11.51 7.39 14.22
CA SER A 115 11.55 6.64 15.49
C SER A 115 11.51 5.11 15.31
N GLY A 116 10.94 4.62 14.21
CA GLY A 116 10.80 3.19 13.92
C GLY A 116 11.90 2.63 13.03
N ASP A 117 12.01 1.31 12.97
CA ASP A 117 12.82 0.65 11.96
C ASP A 117 12.06 0.51 10.62
N ALA A 118 12.72 -0.03 9.59
CA ALA A 118 12.15 -0.15 8.25
C ALA A 118 10.90 -1.06 8.20
N LEU A 119 10.86 -2.09 9.05
CA LEU A 119 9.71 -3.00 9.13
C LEU A 119 8.55 -2.39 9.92
N ASP A 120 8.82 -1.55 10.94
CA ASP A 120 7.77 -0.79 11.63
C ASP A 120 7.04 0.14 10.67
N VAL A 121 7.80 0.88 9.85
CA VAL A 121 7.28 1.76 8.82
C VAL A 121 6.45 1.00 7.80
N ALA A 122 6.99 -0.08 7.22
CA ALA A 122 6.30 -0.87 6.22
C ALA A 122 5.01 -1.52 6.77
N SER A 123 5.06 -2.02 8.01
CA SER A 123 3.89 -2.62 8.68
C SER A 123 2.77 -1.62 8.90
N PHE A 124 3.13 -0.42 9.35
CA PHE A 124 2.17 0.67 9.55
C PHE A 124 1.52 1.09 8.23
N VAL A 125 2.32 1.33 7.20
CA VAL A 125 1.84 1.72 5.88
C VAL A 125 0.90 0.67 5.32
N LEU A 126 1.31 -0.61 5.35
CA LEU A 126 0.54 -1.71 4.79
C LEU A 126 -0.82 -1.86 5.48
N TRP A 127 -0.86 -1.74 6.81
CA TRP A 127 -2.10 -1.77 7.56
C TRP A 127 -2.95 -0.53 7.33
N ARG A 128 -2.39 0.67 7.54
CA ARG A 128 -3.17 1.90 7.61
C ARG A 128 -3.77 2.30 6.26
N VAL A 129 -3.05 2.10 5.16
CA VAL A 129 -3.59 2.37 3.81
C VAL A 129 -4.74 1.41 3.48
N ASN A 130 -4.64 0.13 3.86
CA ASN A 130 -5.76 -0.82 3.69
C ASN A 130 -6.95 -0.47 4.58
N TRP A 131 -6.74 0.03 5.79
CA TRP A 131 -7.80 0.44 6.70
C TRP A 131 -8.54 1.69 6.20
N ILE A 132 -7.81 2.73 5.77
CA ILE A 132 -8.42 3.96 5.21
C ILE A 132 -9.13 3.65 3.90
N HIS A 133 -8.55 2.77 3.09
CA HIS A 133 -9.07 2.40 1.78
C HIS A 133 -9.32 3.62 0.89
N PRO A 134 -8.29 4.47 0.64
CA PRO A 134 -8.49 5.83 0.15
C PRO A 134 -8.98 5.91 -1.30
N PHE A 135 -8.89 4.84 -2.07
CA PHE A 135 -9.24 4.84 -3.48
C PHE A 135 -10.49 3.99 -3.76
N LYS A 136 -11.11 4.21 -4.92
CA LYS A 136 -12.30 3.45 -5.34
C LYS A 136 -12.01 1.96 -5.52
N ASN A 137 -10.87 1.63 -6.13
CA ASN A 137 -10.35 0.28 -6.33
C ASN A 137 -8.81 0.33 -6.30
N GLY A 138 -8.12 -0.82 -6.32
CA GLY A 138 -6.66 -0.86 -6.36
C GLY A 138 -5.95 -0.60 -5.03
N ASN A 139 -6.66 -0.40 -3.92
CA ASN A 139 -6.08 -0.09 -2.61
C ASN A 139 -5.05 -1.10 -2.15
N GLY A 140 -5.32 -2.39 -2.26
CA GLY A 140 -4.38 -3.44 -1.88
C GLY A 140 -3.09 -3.44 -2.71
N ARG A 141 -3.16 -3.17 -4.01
CA ARG A 141 -1.99 -3.02 -4.89
C ARG A 141 -1.14 -1.84 -4.44
N THR A 142 -1.79 -0.70 -4.25
CA THR A 142 -1.15 0.56 -3.82
C THR A 142 -0.54 0.44 -2.43
N ALA A 143 -1.25 -0.14 -1.47
CA ALA A 143 -0.74 -0.35 -0.11
C ALA A 143 0.54 -1.19 -0.11
N ARG A 144 0.57 -2.30 -0.86
CA ARG A 144 1.76 -3.15 -0.98
C ARG A 144 2.92 -2.43 -1.65
N ALA A 145 2.67 -1.75 -2.77
CA ALA A 145 3.71 -1.02 -3.50
C ALA A 145 4.29 0.12 -2.65
N PHE A 146 3.44 0.90 -1.98
CA PHE A 146 3.88 2.02 -1.15
C PHE A 146 4.61 1.55 0.12
N ALA A 147 4.15 0.47 0.77
CA ALA A 147 4.84 -0.14 1.90
C ALA A 147 6.22 -0.67 1.50
N TYR A 148 6.33 -1.30 0.33
CA TYR A 148 7.61 -1.79 -0.19
C TYR A 148 8.55 -0.64 -0.57
N ALA A 149 8.02 0.44 -1.16
CA ALA A 149 8.80 1.65 -1.42
C ALA A 149 9.36 2.25 -0.13
N CYS A 150 8.54 2.33 0.93
CA CYS A 150 8.97 2.79 2.24
C CYS A 150 10.05 1.87 2.84
N LEU A 151 9.86 0.55 2.73
CA LEU A 151 10.84 -0.44 3.20
C LEU A 151 12.20 -0.26 2.52
N CYS A 152 12.22 -0.23 1.19
CA CYS A 152 13.43 -0.04 0.38
C CYS A 152 14.10 1.31 0.70
N ALA A 153 13.34 2.40 0.74
CA ALA A 153 13.87 3.71 1.05
C ALA A 153 14.51 3.74 2.45
N ARG A 154 13.83 3.17 3.46
CA ARG A 154 14.37 3.12 4.83
C ARG A 154 15.61 2.25 4.96
N LEU A 155 15.75 1.21 4.15
CA LEU A 155 16.95 0.39 4.06
C LEU A 155 18.05 1.04 3.19
N GLY A 156 17.72 2.08 2.43
CA GLY A 156 18.64 2.81 1.57
C GLY A 156 19.04 2.08 0.28
N VAL A 157 18.25 1.08 -0.12
CA VAL A 157 18.53 0.24 -1.28
C VAL A 157 17.24 -0.32 -1.89
N ILE A 158 17.20 -0.46 -3.21
CA ILE A 158 16.20 -1.32 -3.86
C ILE A 158 16.59 -2.76 -3.53
N LEU A 159 15.70 -3.46 -2.84
CA LEU A 159 15.98 -4.81 -2.37
C LEU A 159 16.22 -5.76 -3.53
N PRO A 160 17.35 -6.46 -3.56
CA PRO A 160 17.63 -7.47 -4.57
C PRO A 160 16.77 -8.72 -4.36
N GLY A 161 16.84 -9.66 -5.32
CA GLY A 161 16.15 -10.93 -5.26
C GLY A 161 15.03 -11.04 -6.30
N ARG A 162 14.77 -12.27 -6.73
CA ARG A 162 13.81 -12.56 -7.82
C ARG A 162 12.35 -12.58 -7.37
N THR A 163 12.11 -12.85 -6.08
CA THR A 163 10.77 -12.93 -5.50
C THR A 163 10.63 -11.85 -4.44
N THR A 164 9.98 -10.76 -4.80
CA THR A 164 9.84 -9.60 -3.91
C THR A 164 8.88 -9.90 -2.74
N VAL A 165 8.96 -9.09 -1.67
CA VAL A 165 7.98 -9.11 -0.58
C VAL A 165 6.55 -8.97 -1.13
N ILE A 166 6.35 -8.13 -2.17
CA ILE A 166 5.03 -7.94 -2.81
C ILE A 166 4.52 -9.26 -3.40
N ASP A 167 5.37 -9.95 -4.18
CA ASP A 167 5.00 -11.23 -4.82
C ASP A 167 4.65 -12.30 -3.78
N GLN A 168 5.40 -12.32 -2.68
CA GLN A 168 5.19 -13.28 -1.60
C GLN A 168 3.88 -13.01 -0.84
N ILE A 169 3.53 -11.75 -0.59
CA ILE A 169 2.23 -11.38 0.00
C ILE A 169 1.09 -11.91 -0.88
N MET A 170 1.21 -11.79 -2.20
CA MET A 170 0.19 -12.29 -3.13
C MET A 170 0.03 -13.82 -3.08
N ARG A 171 1.13 -14.54 -2.80
CA ARG A 171 1.12 -16.03 -2.68
C ARG A 171 0.65 -16.53 -1.31
N SER A 172 0.80 -15.72 -0.26
CA SER A 172 0.47 -16.08 1.13
C SER A 172 -0.68 -15.20 1.71
N ARG A 173 -1.67 -14.92 0.90
CA ARG A 173 -2.78 -14.01 1.21
C ARG A 173 -3.47 -14.28 2.55
N PRO A 174 -3.79 -15.52 2.98
CA PRO A 174 -4.44 -15.77 4.27
C PRO A 174 -3.64 -15.28 5.49
N ALA A 175 -2.31 -15.45 5.48
CA ALA A 175 -1.44 -14.97 6.56
C ALA A 175 -1.37 -13.45 6.61
N TYR A 176 -1.33 -12.80 5.45
CA TYR A 176 -1.41 -11.36 5.31
C TYR A 176 -2.71 -10.79 5.86
N GLU A 177 -3.85 -11.36 5.48
CA GLU A 177 -5.16 -10.94 5.95
C GLU A 177 -5.33 -11.16 7.46
N ALA A 178 -4.76 -12.23 8.00
CA ALA A 178 -4.75 -12.46 9.44
C ALA A 178 -3.96 -11.37 10.19
N ALA A 179 -2.82 -10.93 9.64
CA ALA A 179 -2.03 -9.84 10.21
C ALA A 179 -2.77 -8.49 10.17
N ILE A 180 -3.50 -8.19 9.08
CA ILE A 180 -4.37 -7.01 8.99
C ILE A 180 -5.46 -7.08 10.06
N ARG A 181 -6.22 -8.19 10.13
CA ARG A 181 -7.28 -8.35 11.12
C ARG A 181 -6.80 -8.20 12.56
N ALA A 182 -5.61 -8.70 12.89
CA ALA A 182 -5.03 -8.52 14.21
C ALA A 182 -4.75 -7.05 14.55
N ALA A 183 -4.28 -6.27 13.57
CA ALA A 183 -4.08 -4.83 13.73
C ALA A 183 -5.41 -4.07 13.87
N ASP A 184 -6.43 -4.43 13.09
CA ASP A 184 -7.78 -3.84 13.17
C ASP A 184 -8.43 -4.10 14.54
N GLN A 185 -8.34 -5.33 15.04
CA GLN A 185 -8.85 -5.69 16.36
C GLN A 185 -8.18 -4.90 17.50
N ALA A 186 -6.86 -4.69 17.41
CA ALA A 186 -6.16 -3.86 18.38
C ALA A 186 -6.59 -2.39 18.30
N ALA A 187 -6.82 -1.87 17.08
CA ALA A 187 -7.26 -0.51 16.87
C ALA A 187 -8.65 -0.23 17.44
N VAL A 188 -9.58 -1.18 17.32
CA VAL A 188 -10.93 -1.10 17.97
C VAL A 188 -10.81 -0.98 19.49
N GLN A 189 -9.75 -1.53 20.08
CA GLN A 189 -9.48 -1.45 21.53
C GLN A 189 -8.66 -0.19 21.90
N GLY A 190 -8.47 0.74 20.97
CA GLY A 190 -7.66 1.94 21.17
C GLY A 190 -6.15 1.66 21.25
N GLN A 191 -5.72 0.49 20.80
CA GLN A 191 -4.31 0.08 20.79
C GLN A 191 -3.78 -0.04 19.38
N ARG A 192 -2.47 0.16 19.20
CA ARG A 192 -1.78 -0.13 17.95
C ARG A 192 -0.87 -1.32 18.15
N ASN A 193 -1.24 -2.47 17.61
CA ASN A 193 -0.41 -3.67 17.65
C ASN A 193 -0.10 -4.16 16.22
N LEU A 194 1.07 -3.78 15.72
CA LEU A 194 1.57 -4.19 14.41
C LEU A 194 2.59 -5.34 14.50
N ALA A 195 2.82 -5.91 15.67
CA ALA A 195 3.80 -6.99 15.85
C ALA A 195 3.53 -8.21 14.94
N PRO A 196 2.27 -8.69 14.75
CA PRO A 196 2.00 -9.76 13.80
C PRO A 196 2.36 -9.40 12.36
N MET A 197 2.06 -8.17 11.91
CA MET A 197 2.41 -7.69 10.57
C MET A 197 3.92 -7.57 10.39
N LYS A 198 4.61 -7.02 11.39
CA LYS A 198 6.08 -6.90 11.39
C LYS A 198 6.76 -8.26 11.32
N GLN A 199 6.30 -9.23 12.10
CA GLN A 199 6.82 -10.60 12.06
C GLN A 199 6.59 -11.26 10.70
N TYR A 200 5.39 -11.09 10.13
CA TYR A 200 5.05 -11.58 8.81
C TYR A 200 5.98 -10.98 7.74
N LEU A 201 6.10 -9.64 7.68
CA LEU A 201 6.97 -8.96 6.71
C LEU A 201 8.45 -9.33 6.87
N ASN A 202 8.93 -9.50 8.12
CA ASN A 202 10.30 -9.95 8.37
C ASN A 202 10.57 -11.32 7.75
N GLY A 203 9.64 -12.26 7.90
CA GLY A 203 9.76 -13.59 7.24
C GLY A 203 9.85 -13.49 5.73
N LEU A 204 9.01 -12.65 5.09
CA LEU A 204 9.03 -12.45 3.65
C LEU A 204 10.33 -11.76 3.17
N LEU A 205 10.83 -10.79 3.93
CA LEU A 205 12.11 -10.13 3.65
C LEU A 205 13.27 -11.12 3.68
N GLN A 206 13.31 -12.01 4.68
CA GLN A 206 14.32 -13.06 4.75
C GLN A 206 14.30 -13.98 3.52
N ILE A 207 13.12 -14.38 3.06
CA ILE A 207 12.96 -15.20 1.86
C ILE A 207 13.45 -14.44 0.62
N GLN A 208 13.11 -13.15 0.47
CA GLN A 208 13.60 -12.33 -0.63
C GLN A 208 15.13 -12.26 -0.63
N MET A 209 15.74 -11.99 0.52
CA MET A 209 17.19 -11.89 0.65
C MET A 209 17.91 -13.23 0.40
N ALA A 210 17.28 -14.36 0.71
CA ALA A 210 17.82 -15.69 0.42
C ALA A 210 17.68 -16.08 -1.07
N SER A 211 16.96 -15.31 -1.89
CA SER A 211 16.74 -15.56 -3.32
C SER A 211 17.72 -14.82 -4.24
N ILE A 212 18.76 -14.21 -3.67
CA ILE A 212 19.88 -13.55 -4.37
C ILE A 212 20.88 -14.62 -4.85
#